data_61fda62e66a024fd8b1179c7a0843c5e
#
_entry.id   61fda62e66a024fd8b1179c7a0843c5e
#
_cell.length_a   1.000
_cell.length_b   1.000
_cell.length_c   1.000
_cell.angle_alpha   90.00
_cell.angle_beta   90.00
_cell.angle_gamma   90.00
#
_symmetry.space_group_name_H-M   'P 1'
#
loop_
_entity.id
_entity.type
_entity.pdbx_description
1 polymer ?
#
loop_
_entity_poly.entity_id
_entity_poly.type
_entity_poly.pdbx_seq_one_letter_code
_entity_poly.pdbx_strand_id
1 'polypeptide(L)'
;MPHEQIRTWTRKTGLRGSLTPLKGSKYQIIDSHLHVVNFTQETPGGEALIYAMDQANIGRAVIFGLPVSKLWAAGEREAPDYYLANDAPCYYYGYTDVIVAELVRSLPAAQQERLYPLICGFNPVDRYALRHVERLYAQYPDVWSGIGEVLLRHDDLTAFTYGETARANHPALYPIYQFAADHNLPVLLHQNITSVTKNDHPVYLWELEEAVAEYPRTRFIFAHCGMSRRVNVPFYYQMVERLLAQYPNLYVDYSWIIYDVVICPDGKPDPNWLALTEKYSERICLGSDMVTKFERLGPELFRYDVFLDQLSDKARANLCWNTAEKLYGGNKNRVMQEQVAAIPAWQR
;
A
#
# COMPACT_ATOMS: atom_id res chain seq x y z
N MET A 1 -10.93 -16.52 22.79
CA MET A 1 -11.72 -16.99 21.61
C MET A 1 -10.88 -16.98 20.32
N PRO A 2 -9.73 -17.64 20.21
CA PRO A 2 -8.96 -17.63 18.95
C PRO A 2 -9.24 -18.84 18.05
N HIS A 3 -9.49 -20.03 18.62
CA HIS A 3 -9.61 -21.24 17.80
C HIS A 3 -10.93 -21.43 17.05
N GLU A 4 -12.01 -20.81 17.49
CA GLU A 4 -13.32 -20.93 16.83
C GLU A 4 -13.47 -20.03 15.61
N GLN A 5 -12.82 -18.86 15.59
CA GLN A 5 -12.85 -17.96 14.43
C GLN A 5 -12.07 -18.49 13.24
N ILE A 6 -10.93 -19.17 13.49
CA ILE A 6 -10.16 -19.83 12.42
C ILE A 6 -10.97 -21.01 11.84
N ARG A 7 -11.69 -21.76 12.68
CA ARG A 7 -12.58 -22.85 12.21
C ARG A 7 -13.81 -22.34 11.44
N THR A 8 -14.34 -21.15 11.77
CA THR A 8 -15.46 -20.55 11.04
C THR A 8 -15.02 -19.96 9.70
N TRP A 9 -13.79 -19.44 9.60
CA TRP A 9 -13.24 -18.93 8.35
C TRP A 9 -13.04 -20.08 7.33
N THR A 10 -12.43 -21.18 7.74
CA THR A 10 -12.28 -22.39 6.89
C THR A 10 -13.61 -23.04 6.49
N ARG A 11 -14.67 -22.86 7.27
CA ARG A 11 -16.02 -23.36 6.92
C ARG A 11 -16.74 -22.47 5.89
N LYS A 12 -16.55 -21.15 5.93
CA LYS A 12 -17.19 -20.21 4.99
C LYS A 12 -16.56 -20.22 3.59
N THR A 13 -15.27 -20.51 3.46
CA THR A 13 -14.57 -20.48 2.18
C THR A 13 -14.65 -21.76 1.36
N GLY A 14 -15.31 -22.81 1.86
CA GLY A 14 -15.48 -24.07 1.12
C GLY A 14 -14.18 -24.83 0.82
N LEU A 15 -13.04 -24.43 1.39
CA LEU A 15 -11.73 -25.04 1.20
C LEU A 15 -11.60 -26.35 1.99
N ARG A 16 -12.39 -27.38 1.61
CA ARG A 16 -12.10 -28.79 1.85
C ARG A 16 -11.43 -29.39 0.61
N GLY A 17 -10.26 -28.87 0.26
CA GLY A 17 -9.34 -29.52 -0.66
C GLY A 17 -8.01 -29.60 0.04
N SER A 18 -7.22 -30.63 -0.21
CA SER A 18 -5.82 -30.71 0.22
C SER A 18 -5.16 -29.35 -0.01
N LEU A 19 -4.88 -28.60 1.05
CA LEU A 19 -4.13 -27.36 1.01
C LEU A 19 -2.69 -27.73 0.64
N THR A 20 -2.44 -27.93 -0.66
CA THR A 20 -1.07 -27.76 -1.15
C THR A 20 -0.70 -26.33 -0.81
N PRO A 21 0.38 -26.06 -0.06
CA PRO A 21 0.79 -24.69 0.22
C PRO A 21 0.88 -23.92 -1.10
N LEU A 22 0.12 -22.84 -1.22
CA LEU A 22 0.19 -21.98 -2.41
C LEU A 22 1.61 -21.44 -2.46
N LYS A 23 2.35 -21.78 -3.52
CA LYS A 23 3.76 -21.49 -3.65
C LYS A 23 3.96 -19.97 -3.63
N GLY A 24 4.67 -19.47 -2.62
CA GLY A 24 5.16 -18.10 -2.56
C GLY A 24 6.41 -17.90 -3.44
N SER A 25 6.87 -16.67 -3.53
CA SER A 25 8.14 -16.36 -4.19
C SER A 25 9.29 -17.14 -3.55
N LYS A 26 10.27 -17.55 -4.36
CA LYS A 26 11.52 -18.14 -3.85
C LYS A 26 12.43 -17.13 -3.14
N TYR A 27 12.19 -15.85 -3.36
CA TYR A 27 12.85 -14.75 -2.68
C TYR A 27 12.03 -14.30 -1.48
N GLN A 28 12.69 -13.99 -0.37
CA GLN A 28 12.01 -13.35 0.74
C GLN A 28 11.71 -11.89 0.39
N ILE A 29 10.46 -11.46 0.61
CA ILE A 29 9.94 -10.17 0.16
C ILE A 29 9.41 -9.38 1.34
N ILE A 30 9.55 -8.05 1.28
CA ILE A 30 8.68 -7.10 1.98
C ILE A 30 7.56 -6.76 1.00
N ASP A 31 6.32 -7.19 1.29
CA ASP A 31 5.16 -6.72 0.54
C ASP A 31 4.92 -5.25 0.89
N SER A 32 5.22 -4.34 -0.03
CA SER A 32 5.16 -2.90 0.23
C SER A 32 3.78 -2.28 0.04
N HIS A 33 2.76 -3.10 -0.28
CA HIS A 33 1.42 -2.60 -0.58
C HIS A 33 0.35 -3.67 -0.30
N LEU A 34 -0.26 -3.62 0.90
CA LEU A 34 -1.23 -4.63 1.31
C LEU A 34 -2.38 -4.04 2.13
N HIS A 35 -3.61 -4.14 1.61
CA HIS A 35 -4.82 -3.77 2.34
C HIS A 35 -5.28 -4.92 3.25
N VAL A 36 -5.31 -4.65 4.56
CA VAL A 36 -5.76 -5.64 5.56
C VAL A 36 -7.23 -5.47 5.97
N VAL A 37 -7.90 -4.47 5.40
CA VAL A 37 -9.33 -4.17 5.57
C VAL A 37 -9.96 -4.04 4.19
N ASN A 38 -11.17 -4.57 3.99
CA ASN A 38 -11.88 -4.52 2.72
C ASN A 38 -12.86 -3.31 2.62
N PHE A 39 -13.61 -3.24 1.52
CA PHE A 39 -14.58 -2.16 1.27
C PHE A 39 -15.82 -2.18 2.17
N THR A 40 -16.00 -3.19 3.00
CA THR A 40 -17.04 -3.26 4.04
C THR A 40 -16.45 -3.10 5.44
N GLN A 41 -15.18 -2.70 5.51
CA GLN A 41 -14.42 -2.49 6.75
C GLN A 41 -14.25 -3.76 7.59
N GLU A 42 -14.19 -4.90 6.92
CA GLU A 42 -13.92 -6.20 7.53
C GLU A 42 -12.47 -6.63 7.30
N THR A 43 -11.94 -7.44 8.21
CA THR A 43 -10.59 -8.00 8.13
C THR A 43 -10.60 -9.48 8.52
N PRO A 44 -9.79 -10.35 7.87
CA PRO A 44 -9.57 -11.71 8.33
C PRO A 44 -8.77 -11.81 9.64
N GLY A 45 -8.15 -10.69 10.07
CA GLY A 45 -7.41 -10.59 11.33
C GLY A 45 -5.90 -10.82 11.19
N GLY A 46 -5.18 -10.43 12.25
CA GLY A 46 -3.71 -10.44 12.25
C GLY A 46 -3.11 -11.85 12.18
N GLU A 47 -3.68 -12.83 12.87
CA GLU A 47 -3.19 -14.23 12.83
C GLU A 47 -3.30 -14.82 11.41
N ALA A 48 -4.41 -14.55 10.71
CA ALA A 48 -4.60 -14.99 9.33
C ALA A 48 -3.59 -14.32 8.38
N LEU A 49 -3.31 -13.03 8.60
CA LEU A 49 -2.29 -12.29 7.86
C LEU A 49 -0.90 -12.91 8.05
N ILE A 50 -0.46 -13.11 9.29
CA ILE A 50 0.87 -13.68 9.59
C ILE A 50 1.01 -15.08 9.00
N TYR A 51 -0.03 -15.91 9.14
CA TYR A 51 -0.04 -17.24 8.52
C TYR A 51 0.15 -17.17 6.99
N ALA A 52 -0.60 -16.29 6.32
CA ALA A 52 -0.48 -16.13 4.86
C ALA A 52 0.88 -15.57 4.43
N MET A 53 1.45 -14.64 5.20
CA MET A 53 2.80 -14.12 4.96
C MET A 53 3.85 -15.24 5.03
N ASP A 54 3.75 -16.14 6.04
CA ASP A 54 4.67 -17.27 6.18
C ASP A 54 4.57 -18.23 4.99
N GLN A 55 3.35 -18.52 4.51
CA GLN A 55 3.14 -19.36 3.33
C GLN A 55 3.64 -18.73 2.04
N ALA A 56 3.59 -17.39 1.94
CA ALA A 56 3.98 -16.63 0.76
C ALA A 56 5.47 -16.24 0.72
N ASN A 57 6.28 -16.60 1.74
CA ASN A 57 7.66 -16.16 1.94
C ASN A 57 7.77 -14.61 2.07
N ILE A 58 6.76 -13.99 2.70
CA ILE A 58 6.74 -12.57 3.02
C ILE A 58 7.34 -12.38 4.42
N GLY A 59 8.52 -11.79 4.50
CA GLY A 59 9.18 -11.54 5.78
C GLY A 59 8.54 -10.39 6.55
N ARG A 60 8.16 -9.31 5.83
CA ARG A 60 7.50 -8.12 6.37
C ARG A 60 6.44 -7.60 5.40
N ALA A 61 5.50 -6.78 5.89
CA ALA A 61 4.48 -6.16 5.04
C ALA A 61 4.18 -4.71 5.46
N VAL A 62 4.03 -3.83 4.48
CA VAL A 62 3.42 -2.51 4.65
C VAL A 62 1.91 -2.69 4.55
N ILE A 63 1.21 -2.38 5.63
CA ILE A 63 -0.21 -2.68 5.76
C ILE A 63 -1.03 -1.42 6.04
N PHE A 64 -2.22 -1.38 5.49
CA PHE A 64 -3.17 -0.29 5.74
C PHE A 64 -4.61 -0.76 5.48
N GLY A 65 -5.56 0.08 5.88
CA GLY A 65 -6.97 -0.16 5.63
C GLY A 65 -7.43 0.26 4.25
N LEU A 66 -8.73 0.50 4.12
CA LEU A 66 -9.32 1.22 2.99
C LEU A 66 -9.93 2.51 3.51
N PRO A 67 -9.57 3.68 2.94
CA PRO A 67 -10.06 4.97 3.42
C PRO A 67 -11.55 5.19 3.16
N VAL A 68 -12.18 4.32 2.38
CA VAL A 68 -13.60 4.39 2.04
C VAL A 68 -14.32 3.09 2.37
N SER A 69 -15.61 3.22 2.71
CA SER A 69 -16.53 2.10 2.87
C SER A 69 -17.62 2.17 1.82
N LYS A 70 -18.04 1.00 1.30
CA LYS A 70 -19.17 0.88 0.38
C LYS A 70 -20.48 0.97 1.15
N LEU A 71 -21.39 1.85 0.71
CA LEU A 71 -22.72 1.95 1.29
C LEU A 71 -23.58 0.75 0.89
N TRP A 72 -24.24 0.10 1.83
CA TRP A 72 -25.37 -0.77 1.54
C TRP A 72 -26.63 0.06 1.55
N ALA A 73 -27.07 0.52 0.38
CA ALA A 73 -28.25 1.36 0.23
C ALA A 73 -29.54 0.57 0.46
N ALA A 74 -30.60 1.26 0.95
CA ALA A 74 -31.87 0.62 1.28
C ALA A 74 -32.56 -0.07 0.09
N GLY A 75 -32.27 0.36 -1.15
CA GLY A 75 -32.79 -0.27 -2.38
C GLY A 75 -32.03 -1.52 -2.82
N GLU A 76 -30.88 -1.82 -2.22
CA GLU A 76 -30.06 -2.97 -2.59
C GLU A 76 -30.45 -4.21 -1.78
N ARG A 77 -30.82 -5.29 -2.49
CA ARG A 77 -31.26 -6.53 -1.85
C ARG A 77 -30.12 -7.31 -1.20
N GLU A 78 -28.93 -7.26 -1.79
CA GLU A 78 -27.74 -7.98 -1.36
C GLU A 78 -26.71 -6.99 -0.79
N ALA A 79 -26.02 -7.38 0.28
CA ALA A 79 -24.92 -6.59 0.83
C ALA A 79 -23.77 -6.56 -0.17
N PRO A 80 -23.24 -5.38 -0.55
CA PRO A 80 -22.09 -5.28 -1.41
C PRO A 80 -20.82 -5.72 -0.64
N ASP A 81 -19.91 -6.39 -1.32
CA ASP A 81 -18.60 -6.78 -0.80
C ASP A 81 -17.43 -6.05 -1.50
N TYR A 82 -17.76 -5.30 -2.57
CA TYR A 82 -16.80 -4.57 -3.39
C TYR A 82 -17.38 -3.25 -3.89
N TYR A 83 -16.52 -2.25 -4.16
CA TYR A 83 -17.02 -0.92 -4.54
C TYR A 83 -17.77 -0.87 -5.88
N LEU A 84 -17.56 -1.86 -6.77
CA LEU A 84 -18.31 -2.03 -8.03
C LEU A 84 -19.46 -3.04 -7.95
N ALA A 85 -19.81 -3.52 -6.76
CA ALA A 85 -20.89 -4.51 -6.62
C ALA A 85 -22.27 -3.96 -7.01
N ASN A 86 -22.48 -2.66 -6.87
CA ASN A 86 -23.68 -1.92 -7.26
C ASN A 86 -23.37 -0.42 -7.42
N ASP A 87 -24.37 0.38 -7.79
CA ASP A 87 -24.24 1.83 -8.02
C ASP A 87 -24.30 2.70 -6.73
N ALA A 88 -24.43 2.09 -5.55
CA ALA A 88 -24.42 2.85 -4.29
C ALA A 88 -23.06 3.55 -4.10
N PRO A 89 -23.05 4.75 -3.47
CA PRO A 89 -21.80 5.48 -3.27
C PRO A 89 -20.88 4.85 -2.23
N CYS A 90 -19.62 5.25 -2.26
CA CYS A 90 -18.66 5.06 -1.19
C CYS A 90 -18.54 6.33 -0.35
N TYR A 91 -18.14 6.18 0.90
CA TYR A 91 -17.91 7.30 1.81
C TYR A 91 -16.62 7.09 2.61
N TYR A 92 -15.94 8.19 2.98
CA TYR A 92 -14.72 8.11 3.78
C TYR A 92 -15.01 7.57 5.17
N TYR A 93 -14.14 6.66 5.66
CA TYR A 93 -14.34 5.93 6.90
C TYR A 93 -13.04 5.90 7.74
N GLY A 94 -12.92 6.88 8.64
CA GLY A 94 -11.70 7.06 9.43
C GLY A 94 -11.42 5.93 10.44
N TYR A 95 -12.42 5.15 10.83
CA TYR A 95 -12.24 4.05 11.78
C TYR A 95 -11.38 2.90 11.22
N THR A 96 -11.16 2.85 9.91
CA THR A 96 -10.30 1.86 9.26
C THR A 96 -8.90 1.81 9.89
N ASP A 97 -8.33 2.96 10.26
CA ASP A 97 -7.02 3.04 10.88
C ASP A 97 -7.01 2.46 12.29
N VAL A 98 -8.10 2.63 13.04
CA VAL A 98 -8.25 1.99 14.37
C VAL A 98 -8.29 0.47 14.22
N ILE A 99 -9.00 -0.06 13.21
CA ILE A 99 -9.02 -1.50 12.91
C ILE A 99 -7.60 -2.00 12.64
N VAL A 100 -6.81 -1.28 11.83
CA VAL A 100 -5.41 -1.62 11.53
C VAL A 100 -4.55 -1.59 12.80
N ALA A 101 -4.66 -0.54 13.61
CA ALA A 101 -3.87 -0.40 14.84
C ALA A 101 -4.17 -1.51 15.84
N GLU A 102 -5.46 -1.82 16.06
CA GLU A 102 -5.89 -2.89 16.97
C GLU A 102 -5.52 -4.28 16.42
N LEU A 103 -5.57 -4.50 15.10
CA LEU A 103 -5.07 -5.73 14.48
C LEU A 103 -3.58 -5.93 14.82
N VAL A 104 -2.76 -4.90 14.65
CA VAL A 104 -1.32 -4.98 14.97
C VAL A 104 -1.11 -5.25 16.46
N ARG A 105 -1.77 -4.51 17.34
CA ARG A 105 -1.63 -4.64 18.80
C ARG A 105 -2.14 -5.98 19.35
N SER A 106 -3.03 -6.67 18.65
CA SER A 106 -3.51 -8.00 19.02
C SER A 106 -2.46 -9.10 18.84
N LEU A 107 -1.40 -8.84 18.08
CA LEU A 107 -0.35 -9.80 17.77
C LEU A 107 0.76 -9.82 18.82
N PRO A 108 1.49 -10.95 18.99
CA PRO A 108 2.74 -10.98 19.75
C PRO A 108 3.79 -10.01 19.20
N ALA A 109 4.63 -9.43 20.06
CA ALA A 109 5.62 -8.41 19.69
C ALA A 109 6.49 -8.79 18.46
N ALA A 110 7.00 -10.02 18.42
CA ALA A 110 7.80 -10.49 17.28
C ALA A 110 7.04 -10.50 15.94
N GLN A 111 5.70 -10.63 15.97
CA GLN A 111 4.87 -10.55 14.77
C GLN A 111 4.54 -9.09 14.43
N GLN A 112 4.35 -8.22 15.43
CA GLN A 112 4.17 -6.79 15.23
C GLN A 112 5.38 -6.16 14.52
N GLU A 113 6.60 -6.61 14.81
CA GLU A 113 7.83 -6.14 14.16
C GLU A 113 7.88 -6.42 12.66
N ARG A 114 7.09 -7.36 12.17
CA ARG A 114 6.98 -7.70 10.75
C ARG A 114 6.06 -6.76 9.96
N LEU A 115 5.31 -5.88 10.63
CA LEU A 115 4.29 -5.06 10.00
C LEU A 115 4.67 -3.58 10.04
N TYR A 116 4.44 -2.88 8.95
CA TYR A 116 4.62 -1.44 8.77
C TYR A 116 3.26 -0.77 8.50
N PRO A 117 2.47 -0.45 9.54
CA PRO A 117 1.15 0.13 9.36
C PRO A 117 1.20 1.57 8.89
N LEU A 118 0.29 1.94 7.98
CA LEU A 118 0.11 3.31 7.50
C LEU A 118 -1.26 3.87 7.90
N ILE A 119 -1.34 5.19 8.09
CA ILE A 119 -2.58 5.94 8.34
C ILE A 119 -3.18 6.35 7.00
N CYS A 120 -4.40 5.90 6.68
CA CYS A 120 -5.07 6.22 5.41
C CYS A 120 -6.52 6.72 5.54
N GLY A 121 -7.15 6.54 6.71
CA GLY A 121 -8.60 6.69 6.92
C GLY A 121 -9.11 8.12 6.97
N PHE A 122 -8.65 9.01 6.11
CA PHE A 122 -9.10 10.41 6.06
C PHE A 122 -9.56 10.82 4.67
N ASN A 123 -10.40 11.85 4.63
CA ASN A 123 -10.81 12.47 3.38
C ASN A 123 -9.69 13.44 2.90
N PRO A 124 -9.01 13.18 1.77
CA PRO A 124 -7.88 13.98 1.30
C PRO A 124 -8.25 15.39 0.80
N VAL A 125 -9.54 15.73 0.70
CA VAL A 125 -10.00 17.08 0.37
C VAL A 125 -10.50 17.86 1.59
N ASP A 126 -10.49 17.23 2.78
CA ASP A 126 -10.87 17.87 4.02
C ASP A 126 -9.68 18.60 4.64
N ARG A 127 -9.80 19.89 4.88
CA ARG A 127 -8.77 20.70 5.54
C ARG A 127 -8.47 20.27 6.98
N TYR A 128 -9.35 19.51 7.61
CA TYR A 128 -9.14 18.90 8.92
C TYR A 128 -8.52 17.50 8.87
N ALA A 129 -8.17 16.98 7.69
CA ALA A 129 -7.57 15.65 7.54
C ALA A 129 -6.29 15.47 8.38
N LEU A 130 -5.46 16.53 8.51
CA LEU A 130 -4.29 16.48 9.38
C LEU A 130 -4.67 16.15 10.85
N ARG A 131 -5.80 16.63 11.35
CA ARG A 131 -6.22 16.35 12.73
C ARG A 131 -6.51 14.88 12.99
N HIS A 132 -6.97 14.16 11.96
CA HIS A 132 -7.11 12.71 12.04
C HIS A 132 -5.74 12.04 12.17
N VAL A 133 -4.79 12.41 11.32
CA VAL A 133 -3.42 11.87 11.34
C VAL A 133 -2.74 12.12 12.68
N GLU A 134 -2.77 13.37 13.17
CA GLU A 134 -2.18 13.77 14.46
C GLU A 134 -2.76 12.96 15.65
N ARG A 135 -4.09 12.77 15.67
CA ARG A 135 -4.77 12.01 16.74
C ARG A 135 -4.33 10.56 16.76
N LEU A 136 -4.31 9.89 15.60
CA LEU A 136 -3.93 8.49 15.52
C LEU A 136 -2.44 8.30 15.81
N TYR A 137 -1.60 9.21 15.32
CA TYR A 137 -0.17 9.19 15.61
C TYR A 137 0.11 9.35 17.10
N ALA A 138 -0.64 10.21 17.80
CA ALA A 138 -0.53 10.39 19.24
C ALA A 138 -1.16 9.24 20.04
N GLN A 139 -2.27 8.67 19.58
CA GLN A 139 -2.98 7.58 20.26
C GLN A 139 -2.24 6.24 20.17
N TYR A 140 -1.53 6.01 19.06
CA TYR A 140 -0.80 4.77 18.78
C TYR A 140 0.66 5.10 18.37
N PRO A 141 1.48 5.66 19.27
CA PRO A 141 2.78 6.25 18.90
C PRO A 141 3.83 5.23 18.42
N ASP A 142 3.62 3.95 18.75
CA ASP A 142 4.49 2.80 18.45
C ASP A 142 4.04 1.99 17.22
N VAL A 143 2.91 2.37 16.58
CA VAL A 143 2.32 1.59 15.50
C VAL A 143 2.75 2.09 14.13
N TRP A 144 2.63 3.38 13.86
CA TRP A 144 2.64 3.93 12.51
C TRP A 144 4.03 4.04 11.89
N SER A 145 4.15 3.57 10.66
CA SER A 145 5.37 3.60 9.84
C SER A 145 5.28 4.54 8.64
N GLY A 146 4.11 5.11 8.37
CA GLY A 146 3.88 6.01 7.24
C GLY A 146 2.45 6.51 7.16
N ILE A 147 2.14 7.23 6.07
CA ILE A 147 0.81 7.74 5.75
C ILE A 147 0.41 7.18 4.37
N GLY A 148 -0.80 6.67 4.25
CA GLY A 148 -1.32 6.11 2.99
C GLY A 148 -1.93 4.71 3.16
N GLU A 149 -2.48 4.10 2.14
CA GLU A 149 -2.55 4.67 0.80
C GLU A 149 -3.53 5.84 0.77
N VAL A 150 -3.06 7.03 0.38
CA VAL A 150 -3.93 8.20 0.23
C VAL A 150 -4.72 8.04 -1.08
N LEU A 151 -6.02 7.90 -0.98
CA LEU A 151 -6.90 7.72 -2.13
C LEU A 151 -7.09 9.06 -2.85
N LEU A 152 -6.41 9.22 -3.97
CA LEU A 152 -6.53 10.37 -4.86
C LEU A 152 -7.35 9.99 -6.10
N ARG A 153 -6.96 10.44 -7.29
CA ARG A 153 -7.65 10.05 -8.52
C ARG A 153 -7.61 8.54 -8.71
N HIS A 154 -8.78 7.95 -8.74
CA HIS A 154 -8.99 6.55 -9.07
C HIS A 154 -10.12 6.48 -10.10
N ASP A 155 -9.99 5.68 -11.16
CA ASP A 155 -10.92 5.67 -12.31
C ASP A 155 -12.39 5.54 -11.90
N ASP A 156 -12.70 4.44 -11.23
CA ASP A 156 -14.09 4.12 -10.88
C ASP A 156 -14.42 4.59 -9.46
N LEU A 157 -13.53 4.38 -8.50
CA LEU A 157 -13.81 4.66 -7.09
C LEU A 157 -14.01 6.15 -6.83
N THR A 158 -13.27 7.04 -7.52
CA THR A 158 -13.47 8.49 -7.41
C THR A 158 -14.87 8.91 -7.86
N ALA A 159 -15.42 8.27 -8.91
CA ALA A 159 -16.76 8.56 -9.39
C ALA A 159 -17.85 8.12 -8.40
N PHE A 160 -17.60 7.07 -7.62
CA PHE A 160 -18.53 6.59 -6.60
C PHE A 160 -18.38 7.29 -5.24
N THR A 161 -17.28 8.01 -5.02
CA THR A 161 -17.03 8.69 -3.75
C THR A 161 -17.61 10.10 -3.79
N TYR A 162 -18.46 10.43 -2.83
CA TYR A 162 -19.09 11.74 -2.75
C TYR A 162 -18.09 12.82 -2.39
N GLY A 163 -18.15 13.94 -3.08
CA GLY A 163 -17.38 15.15 -2.79
C GLY A 163 -16.49 15.62 -3.94
N GLU A 164 -15.56 16.51 -3.64
CA GLU A 164 -14.55 17.00 -4.59
C GLU A 164 -13.56 15.87 -4.94
N THR A 165 -13.08 15.86 -6.20
CA THR A 165 -12.06 14.91 -6.62
C THR A 165 -10.73 15.18 -5.92
N ALA A 166 -10.27 14.21 -5.15
CA ALA A 166 -8.96 14.27 -4.52
C ALA A 166 -7.82 14.19 -5.55
N ARG A 167 -6.76 14.96 -5.34
CA ARG A 167 -5.55 15.00 -6.19
C ARG A 167 -4.31 15.27 -5.35
N ALA A 168 -3.13 14.89 -5.81
CA ALA A 168 -1.90 14.99 -5.02
C ALA A 168 -1.56 16.43 -4.60
N ASN A 169 -1.82 17.42 -5.45
CA ASN A 169 -1.62 18.84 -5.16
C ASN A 169 -2.85 19.52 -4.51
N HIS A 170 -3.72 18.77 -3.84
CA HIS A 170 -4.83 19.38 -3.13
C HIS A 170 -4.35 20.10 -1.86
N PRO A 171 -4.76 21.36 -1.59
CA PRO A 171 -4.25 22.15 -0.46
C PRO A 171 -4.49 21.53 0.92
N ALA A 172 -5.50 20.67 1.07
CA ALA A 172 -5.75 19.95 2.32
C ALA A 172 -4.64 18.94 2.67
N LEU A 173 -3.86 18.47 1.68
CA LEU A 173 -2.78 17.52 1.87
C LEU A 173 -1.44 18.17 2.24
N TYR A 174 -1.26 19.44 1.95
CA TYR A 174 0.00 20.15 2.22
C TYR A 174 0.45 20.07 3.68
N PRO A 175 -0.43 20.28 4.68
CA PRO A 175 -0.05 20.09 6.08
C PRO A 175 0.27 18.63 6.42
N ILE A 176 -0.33 17.65 5.75
CA ILE A 176 -0.03 16.23 5.94
C ILE A 176 1.36 15.89 5.39
N TYR A 177 1.75 16.44 4.22
CA TYR A 177 3.08 16.26 3.65
C TYR A 177 4.15 16.86 4.56
N GLN A 178 3.89 18.06 5.09
CA GLN A 178 4.79 18.69 6.07
C GLN A 178 4.92 17.85 7.33
N PHE A 179 3.80 17.38 7.90
CA PHE A 179 3.79 16.49 9.06
C PHE A 179 4.59 15.20 8.80
N ALA A 180 4.40 14.59 7.64
CA ALA A 180 5.12 13.39 7.23
C ALA A 180 6.64 13.62 7.19
N ALA A 181 7.09 14.76 6.62
CA ALA A 181 8.49 15.14 6.58
C ALA A 181 9.08 15.34 7.99
N ASP A 182 8.35 16.04 8.86
CA ASP A 182 8.80 16.36 10.21
C ASP A 182 8.89 15.12 11.11
N HIS A 183 8.08 14.10 10.85
CA HIS A 183 8.07 12.82 11.57
C HIS A 183 8.80 11.69 10.85
N ASN A 184 9.49 12.00 9.73
CA ASN A 184 10.20 11.01 8.90
C ASN A 184 9.30 9.86 8.39
N LEU A 185 8.02 10.14 8.13
CA LEU A 185 7.04 9.20 7.60
C LEU A 185 7.02 9.26 6.07
N PRO A 186 7.11 8.16 5.33
CA PRO A 186 6.82 8.15 3.91
C PRO A 186 5.31 8.30 3.65
N VAL A 187 4.97 8.80 2.45
CA VAL A 187 3.58 9.00 2.02
C VAL A 187 3.33 8.19 0.77
N LEU A 188 2.45 7.19 0.86
CA LEU A 188 2.02 6.36 -0.27
C LEU A 188 0.79 7.00 -0.91
N LEU A 189 0.85 7.27 -2.22
CA LEU A 189 -0.18 7.98 -2.98
C LEU A 189 -0.74 7.09 -4.10
N HIS A 190 -2.04 6.83 -4.07
CA HIS A 190 -2.79 6.33 -5.22
C HIS A 190 -3.21 7.51 -6.08
N GLN A 191 -2.64 7.64 -7.26
CA GLN A 191 -3.08 8.66 -8.20
C GLN A 191 -2.97 8.17 -9.64
N ASN A 192 -4.11 7.93 -10.27
CA ASN A 192 -4.15 7.66 -11.70
C ASN A 192 -3.73 8.90 -12.49
N ILE A 193 -2.94 8.68 -13.53
CA ILE A 193 -2.36 9.76 -14.34
C ILE A 193 -3.23 10.19 -15.51
N THR A 194 -4.25 9.40 -15.85
CA THR A 194 -5.11 9.63 -17.01
C THR A 194 -6.55 9.90 -16.59
N SER A 195 -7.35 10.43 -17.49
CA SER A 195 -8.81 10.45 -17.34
C SER A 195 -9.45 9.23 -18.02
N VAL A 196 -10.67 8.91 -17.64
CA VAL A 196 -11.46 7.84 -18.26
C VAL A 196 -11.64 8.05 -19.78
N THR A 197 -11.73 9.29 -20.22
CA THR A 197 -11.96 9.64 -21.62
C THR A 197 -10.69 9.94 -22.41
N LYS A 198 -9.54 10.16 -21.74
CA LYS A 198 -8.23 10.40 -22.34
C LYS A 198 -7.21 9.51 -21.62
N ASN A 199 -7.26 8.24 -21.93
CA ASN A 199 -6.47 7.22 -21.25
C ASN A 199 -5.07 6.99 -21.85
N ASP A 200 -4.78 7.62 -22.99
CA ASP A 200 -3.51 7.58 -23.73
C ASP A 200 -2.58 8.77 -23.42
N HIS A 201 -3.02 9.72 -22.59
CA HIS A 201 -2.24 10.89 -22.20
C HIS A 201 -2.22 11.06 -20.67
N PRO A 202 -1.08 11.36 -20.05
CA PRO A 202 -0.95 11.52 -18.60
C PRO A 202 -1.45 12.90 -18.14
N VAL A 203 -2.74 13.19 -18.38
CA VAL A 203 -3.36 14.52 -18.18
C VAL A 203 -3.35 15.01 -16.74
N TYR A 204 -3.18 14.09 -15.75
CA TYR A 204 -3.15 14.43 -14.33
C TYR A 204 -1.77 14.21 -13.66
N LEU A 205 -0.75 13.83 -14.42
CA LEU A 205 0.58 13.59 -13.88
C LEU A 205 1.18 14.82 -13.19
N TRP A 206 0.91 16.01 -13.72
CA TRP A 206 1.40 17.27 -13.18
C TRP A 206 0.95 17.55 -11.74
N GLU A 207 -0.18 16.99 -11.31
CA GLU A 207 -0.66 17.12 -9.93
C GLU A 207 0.27 16.41 -8.94
N LEU A 208 0.79 15.24 -9.32
CA LEU A 208 1.81 14.53 -8.56
C LEU A 208 3.14 15.29 -8.60
N GLU A 209 3.57 15.73 -9.79
CA GLU A 209 4.85 16.42 -9.98
C GLU A 209 4.92 17.72 -9.16
N GLU A 210 3.83 18.47 -9.11
CA GLU A 210 3.74 19.69 -8.29
C GLU A 210 3.88 19.38 -6.80
N ALA A 211 3.15 18.38 -6.28
CA ALA A 211 3.23 17.98 -4.89
C ALA A 211 4.64 17.51 -4.50
N VAL A 212 5.26 16.67 -5.34
CA VAL A 212 6.60 16.13 -5.08
C VAL A 212 7.68 17.22 -5.13
N ALA A 213 7.56 18.17 -6.07
CA ALA A 213 8.49 19.29 -6.18
C ALA A 213 8.38 20.28 -5.01
N GLU A 214 7.15 20.58 -4.57
CA GLU A 214 6.88 21.55 -3.50
C GLU A 214 7.31 21.02 -2.12
N TYR A 215 7.29 19.69 -1.92
CA TYR A 215 7.62 19.03 -0.65
C TYR A 215 8.87 18.15 -0.75
N PRO A 216 10.08 18.70 -1.01
CA PRO A 216 11.28 17.90 -1.29
C PRO A 216 11.80 17.12 -0.07
N ARG A 217 11.37 17.45 1.15
CA ARG A 217 11.70 16.70 2.37
C ARG A 217 10.80 15.50 2.62
N THR A 218 9.63 15.45 1.98
CA THR A 218 8.68 14.33 2.08
C THR A 218 9.09 13.23 1.10
N ARG A 219 9.15 11.99 1.57
CA ARG A 219 9.36 10.82 0.73
C ARG A 219 8.01 10.33 0.22
N PHE A 220 7.79 10.45 -1.07
CA PHE A 220 6.57 10.00 -1.73
C PHE A 220 6.78 8.64 -2.36
N ILE A 221 5.80 7.74 -2.22
CA ILE A 221 5.72 6.49 -2.96
C ILE A 221 4.52 6.59 -3.89
N PHE A 222 4.77 6.47 -5.19
CA PHE A 222 3.74 6.49 -6.22
C PHE A 222 3.25 5.07 -6.46
N ALA A 223 2.10 4.73 -5.92
CA ALA A 223 1.49 3.41 -5.96
C ALA A 223 1.36 2.93 -7.40
N HIS A 224 1.75 1.66 -7.66
CA HIS A 224 1.75 1.00 -8.99
C HIS A 224 2.16 1.94 -10.14
N CYS A 225 3.06 2.90 -9.86
CA CYS A 225 3.52 3.94 -10.81
C CYS A 225 2.38 4.74 -11.44
N GLY A 226 1.20 4.85 -10.81
CA GLY A 226 0.02 5.51 -11.37
C GLY A 226 -0.71 4.74 -12.46
N MET A 227 -0.39 3.46 -12.63
CA MET A 227 -1.10 2.57 -13.55
C MET A 227 -2.51 2.25 -13.02
N SER A 228 -3.44 2.07 -13.93
CA SER A 228 -4.77 1.55 -13.64
C SER A 228 -5.28 0.67 -14.79
N ARG A 229 -6.45 0.06 -14.60
CA ARG A 229 -7.07 -0.78 -15.63
C ARG A 229 -7.37 -0.05 -16.94
N ARG A 230 -7.41 1.27 -16.92
CA ARG A 230 -7.79 2.12 -18.07
C ARG A 230 -6.64 2.92 -18.64
N VAL A 231 -5.47 2.90 -18.02
CA VAL A 231 -4.27 3.62 -18.50
C VAL A 231 -3.70 2.91 -19.72
N ASN A 232 -3.53 3.65 -20.81
CA ASN A 232 -2.94 3.16 -22.07
C ASN A 232 -1.91 4.16 -22.62
N VAL A 233 -1.11 4.74 -21.75
CA VAL A 233 -0.07 5.70 -22.13
C VAL A 233 1.10 4.95 -22.78
N PRO A 234 1.51 5.32 -24.01
CA PRO A 234 2.65 4.67 -24.66
C PRO A 234 3.97 5.03 -23.96
N PHE A 235 4.96 4.15 -24.11
CA PHE A 235 6.31 4.34 -23.54
C PHE A 235 6.31 4.65 -22.04
N TYR A 236 5.50 3.93 -21.28
CA TYR A 236 5.26 4.16 -19.86
C TYR A 236 6.54 4.16 -19.03
N TYR A 237 7.49 3.27 -19.33
CA TYR A 237 8.77 3.21 -18.63
C TYR A 237 9.57 4.52 -18.76
N GLN A 238 9.51 5.22 -19.91
CA GLN A 238 10.22 6.50 -20.10
C GLN A 238 9.65 7.59 -19.20
N MET A 239 8.34 7.60 -19.01
CA MET A 239 7.68 8.51 -18.07
C MET A 239 8.13 8.24 -16.63
N VAL A 240 8.12 6.98 -16.19
CA VAL A 240 8.57 6.60 -14.85
C VAL A 240 10.06 6.89 -14.67
N GLU A 241 10.89 6.61 -15.68
CA GLU A 241 12.32 6.94 -15.65
C GLU A 241 12.55 8.44 -15.48
N ARG A 242 11.83 9.28 -16.24
CA ARG A 242 11.90 10.75 -16.12
C ARG A 242 11.54 11.21 -14.71
N LEU A 243 10.46 10.69 -14.14
CA LEU A 243 10.03 11.03 -12.78
C LEU A 243 11.11 10.68 -11.75
N LEU A 244 11.65 9.48 -11.82
CA LEU A 244 12.72 9.02 -10.92
C LEU A 244 14.02 9.81 -11.12
N ALA A 245 14.34 10.26 -12.33
CA ALA A 245 15.50 11.08 -12.61
C ALA A 245 15.36 12.51 -12.06
N GLN A 246 14.16 13.07 -12.16
CA GLN A 246 13.87 14.46 -11.82
C GLN A 246 13.64 14.68 -10.32
N TYR A 247 12.99 13.72 -9.64
CA TYR A 247 12.53 13.87 -8.26
C TYR A 247 13.23 12.86 -7.33
N PRO A 248 14.28 13.27 -6.58
CA PRO A 248 15.03 12.35 -5.72
C PRO A 248 14.25 11.84 -4.50
N ASN A 249 13.19 12.53 -4.12
CA ASN A 249 12.26 12.17 -3.03
C ASN A 249 11.08 11.31 -3.49
N LEU A 250 10.98 10.98 -4.78
CA LEU A 250 9.96 10.10 -5.33
C LEU A 250 10.48 8.66 -5.39
N TYR A 251 9.67 7.76 -4.88
CA TYR A 251 9.77 6.31 -4.98
C TYR A 251 8.54 5.78 -5.73
N VAL A 252 8.60 4.55 -6.21
CA VAL A 252 7.47 3.88 -6.85
C VAL A 252 7.33 2.47 -6.30
N ASP A 253 6.13 1.89 -6.37
CA ASP A 253 5.97 0.48 -6.15
C ASP A 253 5.51 -0.26 -7.42
N TYR A 254 5.91 -1.52 -7.52
CA TYR A 254 5.47 -2.47 -8.51
C TYR A 254 4.41 -3.36 -7.85
N SER A 255 3.19 -2.85 -7.77
CA SER A 255 2.05 -3.55 -7.21
C SER A 255 0.90 -3.62 -8.23
N TRP A 256 -0.10 -4.42 -7.95
CA TRP A 256 -1.32 -4.51 -8.74
C TRP A 256 -1.07 -4.82 -10.22
N ILE A 257 -1.84 -4.15 -11.09
CA ILE A 257 -1.95 -4.41 -12.53
C ILE A 257 -0.72 -4.00 -13.34
N ILE A 258 0.17 -3.17 -12.80
CA ILE A 258 1.37 -2.72 -13.53
C ILE A 258 2.22 -3.89 -13.99
N TYR A 259 2.24 -4.97 -13.20
CA TYR A 259 2.98 -6.19 -13.55
C TYR A 259 2.51 -6.76 -14.90
N ASP A 260 1.21 -6.97 -15.04
CA ASP A 260 0.63 -7.61 -16.22
C ASP A 260 0.63 -6.71 -17.45
N VAL A 261 0.51 -5.39 -17.24
CA VAL A 261 0.34 -4.44 -18.34
C VAL A 261 1.68 -4.05 -18.98
N VAL A 262 2.72 -3.80 -18.16
CA VAL A 262 3.97 -3.22 -18.67
C VAL A 262 5.23 -3.89 -18.18
N ILE A 263 5.28 -4.40 -16.94
CA ILE A 263 6.50 -5.01 -16.39
C ILE A 263 6.75 -6.39 -16.99
N CYS A 264 5.72 -7.21 -17.06
CA CYS A 264 5.79 -8.60 -17.49
C CYS A 264 4.58 -9.00 -18.35
N PRO A 265 4.34 -8.29 -19.48
CA PRO A 265 3.21 -8.60 -20.34
C PRO A 265 3.33 -10.04 -20.86
N ASP A 266 2.20 -10.77 -20.84
CA ASP A 266 2.14 -12.18 -21.24
C ASP A 266 3.13 -13.09 -20.48
N GLY A 267 3.48 -12.72 -19.26
CA GLY A 267 4.44 -13.45 -18.42
C GLY A 267 5.90 -13.33 -18.86
N LYS A 268 6.23 -12.36 -19.68
CA LYS A 268 7.60 -12.11 -20.17
C LYS A 268 8.12 -10.77 -19.67
N PRO A 269 9.22 -10.75 -18.91
CA PRO A 269 9.84 -9.50 -18.46
C PRO A 269 10.19 -8.57 -19.61
N ASP A 270 9.73 -7.32 -19.53
CA ASP A 270 10.06 -6.30 -20.51
C ASP A 270 11.50 -5.80 -20.30
N PRO A 271 12.38 -5.77 -21.34
CA PRO A 271 13.77 -5.36 -21.19
C PRO A 271 13.96 -3.92 -20.70
N ASN A 272 13.04 -3.01 -21.04
CA ASN A 272 13.13 -1.61 -20.62
C ASN A 272 12.82 -1.48 -19.13
N TRP A 273 11.86 -2.25 -18.62
CA TRP A 273 11.53 -2.29 -17.19
C TRP A 273 12.64 -2.98 -16.38
N LEU A 274 13.30 -3.99 -16.95
CA LEU A 274 14.51 -4.56 -16.32
C LEU A 274 15.61 -3.51 -16.21
N ALA A 275 15.92 -2.78 -17.30
CA ALA A 275 16.93 -1.73 -17.31
C ALA A 275 16.58 -0.58 -16.35
N LEU A 276 15.32 -0.15 -16.33
CA LEU A 276 14.83 0.85 -15.37
C LEU A 276 15.04 0.40 -13.92
N THR A 277 14.70 -0.86 -13.63
CA THR A 277 14.84 -1.44 -12.29
C THR A 277 16.32 -1.53 -11.88
N GLU A 278 17.20 -1.98 -12.75
CA GLU A 278 18.66 -1.98 -12.49
C GLU A 278 19.16 -0.59 -12.13
N LYS A 279 18.73 0.42 -12.85
CA LYS A 279 19.18 1.81 -12.66
C LYS A 279 18.65 2.45 -11.39
N TYR A 280 17.41 2.16 -11.01
CA TYR A 280 16.70 2.86 -9.92
C TYR A 280 16.25 1.94 -8.80
N SER A 281 16.80 0.75 -8.65
CA SER A 281 16.37 -0.27 -7.68
C SER A 281 16.27 0.25 -6.23
N GLU A 282 17.07 1.24 -5.84
CA GLU A 282 17.06 1.86 -4.51
C GLU A 282 15.84 2.77 -4.25
N ARG A 283 14.95 2.92 -5.25
CA ARG A 283 13.72 3.74 -5.18
C ARG A 283 12.49 3.01 -5.71
N ILE A 284 12.59 1.70 -5.87
CA ILE A 284 11.49 0.85 -6.33
C ILE A 284 11.21 -0.19 -5.24
N CYS A 285 9.94 -0.35 -4.88
CA CYS A 285 9.45 -1.39 -3.97
C CYS A 285 8.61 -2.42 -4.73
N LEU A 286 8.42 -3.60 -4.17
CA LEU A 286 7.53 -4.64 -4.67
C LEU A 286 6.35 -4.79 -3.73
N GLY A 287 5.13 -4.83 -4.27
CA GLY A 287 3.91 -5.01 -3.51
C GLY A 287 2.86 -5.85 -4.21
N SER A 288 1.89 -6.35 -3.45
CA SER A 288 0.79 -7.15 -3.98
C SER A 288 -0.43 -6.32 -4.40
N ASP A 289 -0.72 -5.26 -3.68
CA ASP A 289 -2.00 -4.52 -3.72
C ASP A 289 -3.21 -5.45 -3.49
N MET A 290 -3.02 -6.45 -2.65
CA MET A 290 -4.09 -7.39 -2.32
C MET A 290 -5.02 -6.78 -1.26
N VAL A 291 -6.33 -6.89 -1.50
CA VAL A 291 -7.36 -6.45 -0.55
C VAL A 291 -7.91 -7.68 0.17
N THR A 292 -7.46 -7.92 1.39
CA THR A 292 -7.90 -8.97 2.34
C THR A 292 -7.92 -10.43 1.85
N LYS A 293 -7.62 -10.71 0.58
CA LYS A 293 -7.58 -12.08 0.03
C LYS A 293 -6.20 -12.71 0.28
N PHE A 294 -5.86 -12.90 1.56
CA PHE A 294 -4.53 -13.34 1.98
C PHE A 294 -4.12 -14.68 1.40
N GLU A 295 -5.07 -15.57 1.08
CA GLU A 295 -4.81 -16.84 0.42
C GLU A 295 -4.20 -16.69 -0.98
N ARG A 296 -4.27 -15.50 -1.57
CA ARG A 296 -3.73 -15.19 -2.89
C ARG A 296 -2.34 -14.55 -2.86
N LEU A 297 -1.82 -14.17 -1.69
CA LEU A 297 -0.52 -13.50 -1.57
C LEU A 297 0.62 -14.32 -2.17
N GLY A 298 0.66 -15.62 -1.90
CA GLY A 298 1.68 -16.50 -2.46
C GLY A 298 1.71 -16.49 -4.00
N PRO A 299 0.60 -16.85 -4.68
CA PRO A 299 0.52 -16.78 -6.14
C PRO A 299 0.78 -15.38 -6.72
N GLU A 300 0.31 -14.34 -6.05
CA GLU A 300 0.48 -12.96 -6.52
C GLU A 300 1.95 -12.56 -6.56
N LEU A 301 2.71 -12.86 -5.53
CA LEU A 301 4.14 -12.51 -5.46
C LEU A 301 5.03 -13.54 -6.18
N PHE A 302 4.63 -14.81 -6.24
CA PHE A 302 5.37 -15.84 -6.99
C PHE A 302 5.53 -15.49 -8.47
N ARG A 303 4.54 -14.86 -9.09
CA ARG A 303 4.61 -14.48 -10.50
C ARG A 303 5.75 -13.50 -10.82
N TYR A 304 6.23 -12.74 -9.83
CA TYR A 304 7.37 -11.85 -10.00
C TYR A 304 8.72 -12.57 -10.11
N ASP A 305 8.82 -13.85 -9.73
CA ASP A 305 10.08 -14.58 -9.76
C ASP A 305 10.74 -14.56 -11.14
N VAL A 306 9.97 -14.63 -12.22
CA VAL A 306 10.49 -14.59 -13.60
C VAL A 306 11.16 -13.25 -13.93
N PHE A 307 10.67 -12.16 -13.37
CA PHE A 307 11.28 -10.83 -13.49
C PHE A 307 12.50 -10.69 -12.57
N LEU A 308 12.36 -11.12 -11.32
CA LEU A 308 13.42 -11.08 -10.31
C LEU A 308 14.65 -11.90 -10.72
N ASP A 309 14.46 -13.01 -11.42
CA ASP A 309 15.53 -13.87 -11.92
C ASP A 309 16.46 -13.18 -12.92
N GLN A 310 15.98 -12.16 -13.62
CA GLN A 310 16.75 -11.43 -14.62
C GLN A 310 17.46 -10.21 -14.07
N LEU A 311 17.23 -9.87 -12.80
CA LEU A 311 17.89 -8.75 -12.14
C LEU A 311 19.24 -9.17 -11.53
N SER A 312 20.16 -8.21 -11.44
CA SER A 312 21.38 -8.37 -10.63
C SER A 312 21.02 -8.63 -9.16
N ASP A 313 21.94 -9.25 -8.41
CA ASP A 313 21.72 -9.51 -6.98
C ASP A 313 21.43 -8.23 -6.20
N LYS A 314 22.08 -7.11 -6.55
CA LYS A 314 21.84 -5.80 -5.93
C LYS A 314 20.43 -5.30 -6.23
N ALA A 315 20.02 -5.26 -7.49
CA ALA A 315 18.72 -4.73 -7.89
C ALA A 315 17.58 -5.59 -7.30
N ARG A 316 17.75 -6.91 -7.36
CA ARG A 316 16.79 -7.85 -6.75
C ARG A 316 16.68 -7.67 -5.24
N ALA A 317 17.80 -7.57 -4.51
CA ALA A 317 17.78 -7.34 -3.07
C ALA A 317 17.11 -6.01 -2.69
N ASN A 318 17.35 -4.96 -3.48
CA ASN A 318 16.69 -3.67 -3.28
C ASN A 318 15.19 -3.76 -3.50
N LEU A 319 14.76 -4.34 -4.63
CA LEU A 319 13.34 -4.47 -4.98
C LEU A 319 12.58 -5.35 -3.99
N CYS A 320 13.16 -6.47 -3.58
CA CYS A 320 12.52 -7.39 -2.65
C CYS A 320 12.51 -6.90 -1.20
N TRP A 321 13.52 -6.13 -0.79
CA TRP A 321 13.71 -5.88 0.64
C TRP A 321 14.22 -4.48 0.98
N ASN A 322 15.43 -4.12 0.51
CA ASN A 322 16.18 -3.02 1.10
C ASN A 322 15.50 -1.66 0.96
N THR A 323 14.83 -1.41 -0.17
CA THR A 323 14.15 -0.14 -0.42
C THR A 323 12.96 0.06 0.51
N ALA A 324 12.11 -0.96 0.66
CA ALA A 324 10.97 -0.91 1.58
C ALA A 324 11.44 -0.82 3.05
N GLU A 325 12.45 -1.60 3.43
CA GLU A 325 13.05 -1.54 4.77
C GLU A 325 13.60 -0.13 5.10
N LYS A 326 14.31 0.49 4.16
CA LYS A 326 14.81 1.85 4.31
C LYS A 326 13.70 2.89 4.47
N LEU A 327 12.60 2.71 3.74
CA LEU A 327 11.46 3.64 3.77
C LEU A 327 10.68 3.55 5.07
N TYR A 328 10.35 2.35 5.52
CA TYR A 328 9.37 2.10 6.57
C TYR A 328 9.97 1.64 7.91
N GLY A 329 11.17 1.03 7.89
CA GLY A 329 11.82 0.48 9.09
C GLY A 329 12.39 1.53 10.04
N GLY A 330 12.70 2.73 9.55
CA GLY A 330 13.40 3.77 10.32
C GLY A 330 12.65 4.30 11.54
N ASN A 331 11.33 4.27 11.55
CA ASN A 331 10.53 4.81 12.67
C ASN A 331 10.46 3.85 13.85
N LYS A 332 10.38 2.54 13.61
CA LYS A 332 10.42 1.54 14.69
C LYS A 332 11.75 1.56 15.44
N ASN A 333 12.85 1.75 14.73
CA ASN A 333 14.18 1.86 15.33
C ASN A 333 14.33 3.11 16.20
N ARG A 334 13.69 4.22 15.83
CA ARG A 334 13.72 5.46 16.62
C ARG A 334 12.94 5.33 17.93
N VAL A 335 11.74 4.78 17.88
CA VAL A 335 10.91 4.55 19.07
C VAL A 335 11.59 3.58 20.03
N MET A 336 12.20 2.49 19.53
CA MET A 336 12.99 1.57 20.35
C MET A 336 14.21 2.27 20.99
N GLN A 337 14.93 3.11 20.24
CA GLN A 337 16.07 3.85 20.78
C GLN A 337 15.64 4.88 21.84
N GLU A 338 14.55 5.59 21.64
CA GLU A 338 13.98 6.53 22.60
C GLU A 338 13.45 5.82 23.85
N GLN A 339 12.82 4.66 23.73
CA GLN A 339 12.39 3.82 24.84
C GLN A 339 13.57 3.26 25.64
N VAL A 340 14.60 2.77 24.96
CA VAL A 340 15.85 2.31 25.62
C VAL A 340 16.57 3.47 26.30
N ALA A 341 16.58 4.65 25.68
CA ALA A 341 17.16 5.86 26.28
C ALA A 341 16.40 6.35 27.53
N ALA A 342 15.08 6.13 27.55
CA ALA A 342 14.22 6.49 28.69
C ALA A 342 14.35 5.52 29.88
N ILE A 343 14.95 4.34 29.71
CA ILE A 343 15.24 3.42 30.82
C ILE A 343 16.36 4.04 31.68
N PRO A 344 16.14 4.25 32.98
CA PRO A 344 17.19 4.76 33.86
C PRO A 344 18.46 3.90 33.79
N ALA A 345 19.62 4.55 33.84
CA ALA A 345 20.92 3.89 33.67
C ALA A 345 21.18 2.71 34.66
N TRP A 346 20.47 2.71 35.79
CA TRP A 346 20.56 1.63 36.81
C TRP A 346 19.67 0.41 36.49
N GLN A 347 18.81 0.49 35.43
CA GLN A 347 17.98 -0.61 34.92
C GLN A 347 18.46 -1.16 33.56
N ARG A 348 19.53 -0.60 32.98
CA ARG A 348 20.12 -1.05 31.71
C ARG A 348 21.10 -2.20 31.89
#